data_de4ee2d19428f4c757052636c5f537a1
#
_entry.id   de4ee2d19428f4c757052636c5f537a1
#
_cell.length_a   1.000
_cell.length_b   1.000
_cell.length_c   1.000
_cell.angle_alpha   90.00
_cell.angle_beta   90.00
_cell.angle_gamma   90.00
#
_symmetry.space_group_name_H-M   'P 1'
#
loop_
_entity.id
_entity.type
_entity.pdbx_description
1 polymer ?
#
loop_
_entity_poly.entity_id
_entity_poly.type
_entity_poly.pdbx_seq_one_letter_code
_entity_poly.pdbx_strand_id
1 'polypeptide(L)'
;MTHDPMTVADATTQLAEIRRGAQDLLIEAELAKKLARGKPLRVKAGFDPTAPDLHLGHTVLINKMRQFQQFGHEVIFLIGDFTGLIGDPTGRNATRPRLTPDEVQANARTYEQQIFRILDPAKTRIDFNSRWFAPMSAVGLIEIAAKHTVARMLERDDFAKRYKGGQAIAVHELLYPLMQGYDSVALKADVELGGT
;
A
#
# COMPACT_ATOMS: atom_id res chain seq x y z
N MET A 1 -9.77 -31.63 -19.61
CA MET A 1 -10.05 -30.25 -20.03
C MET A 1 -8.75 -29.49 -19.85
N THR A 2 -8.04 -29.29 -20.92
CA THR A 2 -6.76 -28.54 -20.94
C THR A 2 -7.08 -27.08 -20.66
N HIS A 3 -6.59 -26.56 -19.55
CA HIS A 3 -6.57 -25.11 -19.29
C HIS A 3 -5.71 -24.48 -20.38
N ASP A 4 -6.37 -23.77 -21.29
CA ASP A 4 -5.75 -22.87 -22.24
C ASP A 4 -4.97 -21.80 -21.41
N PRO A 5 -3.65 -21.64 -21.61
CA PRO A 5 -2.93 -20.58 -20.93
C PRO A 5 -3.52 -19.27 -21.44
N MET A 6 -4.23 -18.54 -20.55
CA MET A 6 -4.70 -17.20 -20.86
C MET A 6 -3.54 -16.43 -21.49
N THR A 7 -3.68 -16.10 -22.75
CA THR A 7 -2.73 -15.22 -23.45
C THR A 7 -2.65 -13.93 -22.63
N VAL A 8 -1.49 -13.72 -22.00
CA VAL A 8 -1.23 -12.48 -21.24
C VAL A 8 -1.46 -11.33 -22.21
N ALA A 9 -2.41 -10.46 -21.92
CA ALA A 9 -2.66 -9.28 -22.74
C ALA A 9 -1.34 -8.54 -22.98
N ASP A 10 -1.15 -7.99 -24.20
CA ASP A 10 0.06 -7.25 -24.50
C ASP A 10 0.23 -6.03 -23.56
N ALA A 11 1.45 -5.55 -23.43
CA ALA A 11 1.79 -4.46 -22.50
C ALA A 11 0.98 -3.18 -22.75
N THR A 12 0.59 -2.92 -24.00
CA THR A 12 -0.19 -1.73 -24.39
C THR A 12 -1.62 -1.83 -23.85
N THR A 13 -2.25 -2.99 -24.05
CA THR A 13 -3.59 -3.30 -23.54
C THR A 13 -3.62 -3.24 -22.02
N GLN A 14 -2.62 -3.85 -21.36
CA GLN A 14 -2.50 -3.80 -19.92
C GLN A 14 -2.37 -2.36 -19.40
N LEU A 15 -1.49 -1.55 -20.01
CA LEU A 15 -1.28 -0.16 -19.61
C LEU A 15 -2.55 0.67 -19.75
N ALA A 16 -3.29 0.51 -20.85
CA ALA A 16 -4.55 1.22 -21.09
C ALA A 16 -5.60 0.88 -20.01
N GLU A 17 -5.76 -0.40 -19.66
CA GLU A 17 -6.69 -0.82 -18.61
C GLU A 17 -6.24 -0.39 -17.21
N ILE A 18 -4.95 -0.46 -16.91
CA ILE A 18 -4.39 0.02 -15.63
C ILE A 18 -4.62 1.53 -15.47
N ARG A 19 -4.46 2.30 -16.54
CA ARG A 19 -4.69 3.75 -16.53
C ARG A 19 -6.16 4.11 -16.32
N ARG A 20 -7.07 3.28 -16.77
CA ARG A 20 -8.51 3.54 -16.62
C ARG A 20 -8.90 3.56 -15.14
N GLY A 21 -9.41 4.70 -14.67
CA GLY A 21 -9.80 4.92 -13.27
C GLY A 21 -8.63 5.14 -12.30
N ALA A 22 -7.40 5.36 -12.81
CA ALA A 22 -6.31 5.91 -12.04
C ALA A 22 -6.31 7.44 -12.20
N GLN A 23 -6.17 8.17 -11.11
CA GLN A 23 -6.03 9.62 -11.13
C GLN A 23 -4.61 9.99 -11.59
N ASP A 24 -3.61 9.38 -10.97
CA ASP A 24 -2.21 9.59 -11.27
C ASP A 24 -1.51 8.25 -11.54
N LEU A 25 -0.58 8.26 -12.47
CA LEU A 25 0.30 7.14 -12.77
C LEU A 25 1.76 7.64 -12.80
N LEU A 26 2.47 7.42 -11.72
CA LEU A 26 3.84 7.88 -11.50
C LEU A 26 4.80 6.67 -11.57
N ILE A 27 5.64 6.51 -12.52
CA ILE A 27 5.91 7.17 -13.79
C ILE A 27 5.43 6.20 -14.88
N GLU A 28 4.53 6.64 -15.76
CA GLU A 28 3.91 5.76 -16.78
C GLU A 28 4.93 5.04 -17.66
N ALA A 29 5.97 5.75 -18.10
CA ALA A 29 7.02 5.18 -18.94
C ALA A 29 7.78 4.03 -18.24
N GLU A 30 7.96 4.10 -16.93
CA GLU A 30 8.60 3.03 -16.16
C GLU A 30 7.68 1.82 -16.01
N LEU A 31 6.38 2.03 -15.80
CA LEU A 31 5.42 0.94 -15.79
C LEU A 31 5.35 0.24 -17.15
N ALA A 32 5.29 1.01 -18.25
CA ALA A 32 5.31 0.46 -19.60
C ALA A 32 6.54 -0.44 -19.85
N LYS A 33 7.74 0.02 -19.42
CA LYS A 33 8.96 -0.80 -19.50
C LYS A 33 8.88 -2.07 -18.68
N LYS A 34 8.28 -2.02 -17.48
CA LYS A 34 8.11 -3.20 -16.62
C LYS A 34 7.16 -4.20 -17.28
N LEU A 35 6.02 -3.74 -17.80
CA LEU A 35 5.05 -4.58 -18.50
C LEU A 35 5.64 -5.24 -19.76
N ALA A 36 6.44 -4.49 -20.53
CA ALA A 36 7.09 -4.99 -21.75
C ALA A 36 8.08 -6.14 -21.48
N ARG A 37 8.49 -6.38 -20.23
CA ARG A 37 9.33 -7.55 -19.89
C ARG A 37 8.58 -8.88 -19.98
N GLY A 38 7.25 -8.87 -20.10
CA GLY A 38 6.43 -10.08 -20.16
C GLY A 38 6.48 -10.97 -18.91
N LYS A 39 6.89 -10.42 -17.77
CA LYS A 39 6.99 -11.13 -16.49
C LYS A 39 5.95 -10.60 -15.50
N PRO A 40 5.38 -11.46 -14.64
CA PRO A 40 4.51 -11.00 -13.57
C PRO A 40 5.17 -9.92 -12.71
N LEU A 41 4.46 -8.82 -12.49
CA LEU A 41 4.86 -7.76 -11.58
C LEU A 41 4.35 -8.07 -10.17
N ARG A 42 5.05 -7.58 -9.16
CA ARG A 42 4.58 -7.56 -7.77
C ARG A 42 3.87 -6.25 -7.51
N VAL A 43 2.57 -6.35 -7.27
CA VAL A 43 1.69 -5.20 -7.08
C VAL A 43 1.23 -5.17 -5.63
N LYS A 44 1.62 -4.15 -4.89
CA LYS A 44 1.32 -3.99 -3.46
C LYS A 44 0.27 -2.90 -3.27
N ALA A 45 -0.66 -3.13 -2.34
CA ALA A 45 -1.44 -2.09 -1.70
C ALA A 45 -1.45 -2.31 -0.19
N GLY A 46 -1.22 -1.24 0.58
CA GLY A 46 -1.21 -1.26 2.04
C GLY A 46 -2.53 -0.78 2.63
N PHE A 47 -2.98 -1.47 3.68
CA PHE A 47 -4.20 -1.15 4.42
C PHE A 47 -3.92 -1.25 5.92
N ASP A 48 -4.06 -0.14 6.62
CA ASP A 48 -4.01 -0.16 8.08
C ASP A 48 -5.35 -0.65 8.64
N PRO A 49 -5.38 -1.67 9.52
CA PRO A 49 -6.60 -2.25 10.04
C PRO A 49 -7.21 -1.38 11.15
N THR A 50 -7.60 -0.14 10.79
CA THR A 50 -8.09 0.89 11.71
C THR A 50 -9.55 0.72 12.12
N ALA A 51 -10.27 -0.19 11.49
CA ALA A 51 -11.67 -0.55 11.77
C ALA A 51 -11.90 -2.03 11.45
N PRO A 52 -12.94 -2.68 12.02
CA PRO A 52 -13.21 -4.10 11.75
C PRO A 52 -13.57 -4.40 10.30
N ASP A 53 -14.20 -3.45 9.61
CA ASP A 53 -14.76 -3.67 8.28
C ASP A 53 -14.14 -2.76 7.22
N LEU A 54 -13.94 -3.33 6.03
CA LEU A 54 -13.66 -2.58 4.83
C LEU A 54 -14.95 -1.88 4.37
N HIS A 55 -14.83 -0.61 3.96
CA HIS A 55 -15.95 0.13 3.39
C HIS A 55 -15.82 0.26 1.85
N LEU A 56 -16.87 0.75 1.19
CA LEU A 56 -16.91 0.87 -0.28
C LEU A 56 -15.72 1.64 -0.88
N GLY A 57 -15.15 2.61 -0.16
CA GLY A 57 -13.95 3.32 -0.62
C GLY A 57 -12.75 2.38 -0.85
N HIS A 58 -12.56 1.39 0.03
CA HIS A 58 -11.50 0.40 -0.15
C HIS A 58 -11.70 -0.47 -1.39
N THR A 59 -12.96 -0.72 -1.80
CA THR A 59 -13.25 -1.56 -2.97
C THR A 59 -12.72 -0.96 -4.28
N VAL A 60 -12.54 0.34 -4.36
CA VAL A 60 -11.93 1.02 -5.53
C VAL A 60 -10.52 0.50 -5.72
N LEU A 61 -9.71 0.55 -4.66
CA LEU A 61 -8.32 0.09 -4.68
C LEU A 61 -8.23 -1.44 -4.85
N ILE A 62 -9.09 -2.20 -4.15
CA ILE A 62 -9.12 -3.67 -4.25
C ILE A 62 -9.53 -4.11 -5.68
N ASN A 63 -10.45 -3.42 -6.34
CA ASN A 63 -10.77 -3.71 -7.73
C ASN A 63 -9.62 -3.37 -8.68
N LYS A 64 -8.81 -2.34 -8.39
CA LYS A 64 -7.58 -2.07 -9.13
C LYS A 64 -6.58 -3.21 -8.96
N MET A 65 -6.41 -3.74 -7.76
CA MET A 65 -5.60 -4.95 -7.52
C MET A 65 -6.11 -6.14 -8.34
N ARG A 66 -7.44 -6.35 -8.38
CA ARG A 66 -8.07 -7.41 -9.20
C ARG A 66 -7.76 -7.26 -10.68
N GLN A 67 -7.70 -6.05 -11.24
CA GLN A 67 -7.30 -5.83 -12.63
C GLN A 67 -5.88 -6.38 -12.89
N PHE A 68 -4.94 -6.12 -11.99
CA PHE A 68 -3.59 -6.69 -12.09
C PHE A 68 -3.60 -8.22 -11.99
N GLN A 69 -4.43 -8.81 -11.13
CA GLN A 69 -4.58 -10.27 -11.05
C GLN A 69 -5.08 -10.87 -12.37
N GLN A 70 -6.03 -10.20 -13.04
CA GLN A 70 -6.57 -10.64 -14.33
C GLN A 70 -5.51 -10.67 -15.42
N PHE A 71 -4.49 -9.83 -15.33
CA PHE A 71 -3.33 -9.82 -16.21
C PHE A 71 -2.21 -10.80 -15.79
N GLY A 72 -2.42 -11.57 -14.73
CA GLY A 72 -1.44 -12.56 -14.28
C GLY A 72 -0.34 -12.03 -13.38
N HIS A 73 -0.49 -10.82 -12.82
CA HIS A 73 0.45 -10.26 -11.86
C HIS A 73 0.24 -10.80 -10.45
N GLU A 74 1.30 -10.84 -9.65
CA GLU A 74 1.24 -11.16 -8.23
C GLU A 74 0.70 -9.97 -7.45
N VAL A 75 -0.42 -10.15 -6.76
CA VAL A 75 -1.02 -9.11 -5.94
C VAL A 75 -0.70 -9.37 -4.47
N ILE A 76 -0.18 -8.34 -3.80
CA ILE A 76 0.17 -8.37 -2.39
C ILE A 76 -0.75 -7.42 -1.63
N PHE A 77 -1.65 -7.99 -0.83
CA PHE A 77 -2.46 -7.24 0.12
C PHE A 77 -1.67 -7.12 1.42
N LEU A 78 -1.12 -5.93 1.66
CA LEU A 78 -0.31 -5.67 2.84
C LEU A 78 -1.19 -5.13 3.96
N ILE A 79 -1.19 -5.82 5.08
CA ILE A 79 -1.81 -5.35 6.31
C ILE A 79 -0.78 -4.56 7.11
N GLY A 80 -1.08 -3.28 7.33
CA GLY A 80 -0.27 -2.37 8.12
C GLY A 80 -0.51 -2.53 9.62
N ASP A 81 -0.24 -3.71 10.15
CA ASP A 81 -0.46 -4.01 11.57
C ASP A 81 0.55 -3.28 12.47
N PHE A 82 1.74 -2.99 11.99
CA PHE A 82 2.71 -2.15 12.70
C PHE A 82 2.44 -0.67 12.47
N THR A 83 2.20 -0.23 11.24
CA THR A 83 1.92 1.17 10.92
C THR A 83 0.60 1.64 11.48
N GLY A 84 -0.40 0.77 11.59
CA GLY A 84 -1.67 1.06 12.26
C GLY A 84 -1.54 1.45 13.74
N LEU A 85 -0.47 1.02 14.42
CA LEU A 85 -0.16 1.45 15.78
C LEU A 85 0.42 2.87 15.83
N ILE A 86 1.03 3.34 14.74
CA ILE A 86 1.59 4.69 14.62
C ILE A 86 0.48 5.68 14.27
N GLY A 87 -0.40 5.30 13.36
CA GLY A 87 -1.47 6.11 12.79
C GLY A 87 -1.05 6.88 11.55
N ASP A 88 -1.91 6.83 10.54
CA ASP A 88 -1.73 7.56 9.29
C ASP A 88 -1.90 9.07 9.52
N PRO A 89 -0.89 9.91 9.21
CA PRO A 89 -0.99 11.37 9.36
C PRO A 89 -2.03 12.02 8.45
N THR A 90 -2.46 11.35 7.37
CA THR A 90 -3.52 11.85 6.47
C THR A 90 -4.92 11.71 7.10
N GLY A 91 -5.06 10.91 8.13
CA GLY A 91 -6.30 10.75 8.90
C GLY A 91 -6.68 12.05 9.62
N ARG A 92 -7.82 12.64 9.27
CA ARG A 92 -8.31 13.95 9.74
C ARG A 92 -8.61 14.06 11.23
N ASN A 93 -8.34 13.05 12.05
CA ASN A 93 -8.69 13.07 13.47
C ASN A 93 -7.47 12.81 14.38
N ALA A 94 -6.89 13.88 14.87
CA ALA A 94 -5.94 13.87 15.99
C ALA A 94 -6.50 13.22 17.28
N THR A 95 -7.74 12.78 17.28
CA THR A 95 -8.49 12.27 18.43
C THR A 95 -8.80 10.77 18.37
N ARG A 96 -8.35 10.03 17.34
CA ARG A 96 -8.53 8.57 17.37
C ARG A 96 -7.61 7.96 18.43
N PRO A 97 -8.15 7.22 19.40
CA PRO A 97 -7.31 6.44 20.32
C PRO A 97 -6.45 5.48 19.50
N ARG A 98 -5.21 5.31 19.91
CA ARG A 98 -4.34 4.30 19.31
C ARG A 98 -4.95 2.93 19.55
N LEU A 99 -5.03 2.14 18.48
CA LEU A 99 -5.48 0.75 18.59
C LEU A 99 -4.47 -0.05 19.42
N THR A 100 -4.98 -0.98 20.19
CA THR A 100 -4.15 -2.00 20.84
C THR A 100 -3.69 -3.04 19.82
N PRO A 101 -2.57 -3.76 20.07
CA PRO A 101 -2.14 -4.86 19.20
C PRO A 101 -3.23 -5.90 18.96
N ASP A 102 -4.04 -6.22 19.98
CA ASP A 102 -5.12 -7.20 19.88
C ASP A 102 -6.25 -6.71 18.95
N GLU A 103 -6.62 -5.43 19.02
CA GLU A 103 -7.60 -4.82 18.12
C GLU A 103 -7.09 -4.81 16.67
N VAL A 104 -5.83 -4.45 16.47
CA VAL A 104 -5.20 -4.48 15.13
C VAL A 104 -5.24 -5.90 14.55
N GLN A 105 -4.90 -6.90 15.36
CA GLN A 105 -4.91 -8.29 14.92
C GLN A 105 -6.33 -8.82 14.66
N ALA A 106 -7.31 -8.43 15.47
CA ALA A 106 -8.70 -8.79 15.24
C ALA A 106 -9.22 -8.19 13.93
N ASN A 107 -8.96 -6.89 13.68
CA ASN A 107 -9.34 -6.22 12.45
C ASN A 107 -8.64 -6.80 11.22
N ALA A 108 -7.37 -7.18 11.34
CA ALA A 108 -6.61 -7.81 10.26
C ALA A 108 -7.28 -9.10 9.76
N ARG A 109 -7.76 -9.95 10.68
CA ARG A 109 -8.46 -11.20 10.35
C ARG A 109 -9.76 -10.96 9.59
N THR A 110 -10.50 -9.90 9.92
CA THR A 110 -11.73 -9.56 9.18
C THR A 110 -11.40 -9.05 7.78
N TYR A 111 -10.32 -8.29 7.61
CA TYR A 111 -9.85 -7.83 6.29
C TYR A 111 -9.51 -9.02 5.38
N GLU A 112 -8.77 -10.01 5.87
CA GLU A 112 -8.46 -11.23 5.12
C GLU A 112 -9.70 -11.92 4.56
N GLN A 113 -10.76 -12.03 5.37
CA GLN A 113 -12.02 -12.67 4.95
C GLN A 113 -12.78 -11.82 3.92
N GLN A 114 -12.73 -10.49 4.06
CA GLN A 114 -13.51 -9.59 3.23
C GLN A 114 -12.91 -9.39 1.84
N ILE A 115 -11.58 -9.31 1.72
CA ILE A 115 -10.92 -9.09 0.42
C ILE A 115 -11.16 -10.23 -0.55
N PHE A 116 -11.28 -11.47 -0.08
CA PHE A 116 -11.52 -12.64 -0.92
C PHE A 116 -12.91 -12.72 -1.52
N ARG A 117 -13.79 -11.76 -1.21
CA ARG A 117 -15.02 -11.53 -1.99
C ARG A 117 -14.75 -10.88 -3.34
N ILE A 118 -13.59 -10.25 -3.51
CA ILE A 118 -13.20 -9.51 -4.72
C ILE A 118 -11.96 -10.11 -5.37
N LEU A 119 -10.94 -10.43 -4.56
CA LEU A 119 -9.66 -10.97 -5.01
C LEU A 119 -9.70 -12.50 -5.03
N ASP A 120 -8.98 -13.09 -5.99
CA ASP A 120 -8.74 -14.53 -6.05
C ASP A 120 -7.73 -14.95 -4.97
N PRO A 121 -8.10 -15.79 -4.02
CA PRO A 121 -7.19 -16.24 -2.97
C PRO A 121 -5.93 -16.92 -3.48
N ALA A 122 -6.03 -17.66 -4.60
CA ALA A 122 -4.90 -18.38 -5.19
C ALA A 122 -3.85 -17.45 -5.82
N LYS A 123 -4.21 -16.19 -6.08
CA LYS A 123 -3.38 -15.16 -6.73
C LYS A 123 -3.09 -13.96 -5.82
N THR A 124 -3.50 -14.04 -4.56
CA THR A 124 -3.31 -12.97 -3.57
C THR A 124 -2.38 -13.45 -2.48
N ARG A 125 -1.28 -12.75 -2.30
CA ARG A 125 -0.45 -12.88 -1.12
C ARG A 125 -0.90 -11.87 -0.08
N ILE A 126 -1.16 -12.35 1.14
CA ILE A 126 -1.35 -11.49 2.31
C ILE A 126 -0.01 -11.43 3.04
N ASP A 127 0.38 -10.22 3.44
CA ASP A 127 1.59 -10.00 4.23
C ASP A 127 1.33 -8.93 5.29
N PHE A 128 2.17 -8.92 6.33
CA PHE A 128 2.06 -8.01 7.47
C PHE A 128 3.35 -7.23 7.63
N ASN A 129 3.26 -5.92 7.81
CA ASN A 129 4.48 -5.12 7.90
C ASN A 129 5.18 -5.21 9.27
N SER A 130 4.54 -5.74 10.29
CA SER A 130 5.21 -6.14 11.54
C SER A 130 6.35 -7.14 11.29
N ARG A 131 6.27 -7.92 10.23
CA ARG A 131 7.28 -8.95 9.91
C ARG A 131 8.69 -8.39 9.73
N TRP A 132 8.81 -7.16 9.24
CA TRP A 132 10.10 -6.48 9.09
C TRP A 132 10.28 -5.31 10.05
N PHE A 133 9.22 -4.66 10.52
CA PHE A 133 9.36 -3.56 11.46
C PHE A 133 9.50 -4.00 12.91
N ALA A 134 8.83 -5.06 13.35
CA ALA A 134 8.95 -5.51 14.73
C ALA A 134 10.37 -5.95 15.12
N PRO A 135 11.13 -6.67 14.28
CA PRO A 135 12.53 -7.01 14.57
C PRO A 135 13.52 -5.88 14.24
N MET A 136 13.06 -4.77 13.63
CA MET A 136 13.95 -3.68 13.21
C MET A 136 14.54 -2.97 14.42
N SER A 137 15.85 -2.81 14.43
CA SER A 137 16.54 -2.07 15.49
C SER A 137 16.34 -0.56 15.35
N ALA A 138 16.61 0.19 16.41
CA ALA A 138 16.62 1.66 16.35
C ALA A 138 17.60 2.18 15.29
N VAL A 139 18.74 1.51 15.09
CA VAL A 139 19.69 1.84 14.02
C VAL A 139 19.06 1.69 12.64
N GLY A 140 18.35 0.59 12.39
CA GLY A 140 17.64 0.37 11.12
C GLY A 140 16.59 1.46 10.85
N LEU A 141 15.85 1.89 11.86
CA LEU A 141 14.90 2.99 11.72
C LEU A 141 15.60 4.31 11.39
N ILE A 142 16.74 4.60 12.04
CA ILE A 142 17.55 5.79 11.74
C ILE A 142 18.08 5.74 10.30
N GLU A 143 18.51 4.57 9.82
CA GLU A 143 18.99 4.38 8.43
C GLU A 143 17.86 4.65 7.41
N ILE A 144 16.64 4.27 7.70
CA ILE A 144 15.48 4.61 6.86
C ILE A 144 15.24 6.13 6.90
N ALA A 145 15.23 6.74 8.09
CA ALA A 145 15.00 8.17 8.26
C ALA A 145 16.07 9.02 7.56
N ALA A 146 17.32 8.57 7.56
CA ALA A 146 18.45 9.27 6.91
C ALA A 146 18.33 9.35 5.37
N LYS A 147 17.43 8.58 4.76
CA LYS A 147 17.25 8.60 3.30
C LYS A 147 16.34 9.74 2.82
N HIS A 148 15.75 10.49 3.74
CA HIS A 148 14.83 11.56 3.40
C HIS A 148 15.05 12.79 4.28
N THR A 149 14.64 13.96 3.80
CA THR A 149 14.80 15.20 4.58
C THR A 149 13.46 15.70 5.07
N VAL A 150 13.46 16.43 6.19
CA VAL A 150 12.25 17.09 6.72
C VAL A 150 11.67 18.06 5.69
N ALA A 151 12.52 18.79 4.94
CA ALA A 151 12.05 19.70 3.91
C ALA A 151 11.21 18.99 2.85
N ARG A 152 11.68 17.83 2.37
CA ARG A 152 10.93 17.00 1.41
C ARG A 152 9.65 16.43 2.01
N MET A 153 9.69 16.06 3.29
CA MET A 153 8.49 15.56 3.97
C MET A 153 7.40 16.64 4.05
N LEU A 154 7.80 17.89 4.28
CA LEU A 154 6.88 19.04 4.35
C LEU A 154 6.34 19.50 2.97
N GLU A 155 6.81 18.92 1.86
CA GLU A 155 6.22 19.14 0.53
C GLU A 155 4.93 18.34 0.32
N ARG A 156 4.68 17.29 1.12
CA ARG A 156 3.42 16.54 1.06
C ARG A 156 2.25 17.44 1.48
N ASP A 157 1.16 17.36 0.75
CA ASP A 157 0.00 18.24 0.92
C ASP A 157 -0.56 18.27 2.33
N ASP A 158 -0.64 17.11 2.99
CA ASP A 158 -1.11 16.96 4.37
C ASP A 158 -0.21 17.71 5.36
N PHE A 159 1.11 17.48 5.29
CA PHE A 159 2.07 18.17 6.15
C PHE A 159 2.22 19.64 5.79
N ALA A 160 2.25 19.98 4.50
CA ALA A 160 2.35 21.36 4.04
C ALA A 160 1.20 22.23 4.57
N LYS A 161 -0.04 21.74 4.51
CA LYS A 161 -1.23 22.44 5.01
C LYS A 161 -1.16 22.65 6.52
N ARG A 162 -0.82 21.61 7.27
CA ARG A 162 -0.71 21.66 8.74
C ARG A 162 0.43 22.57 9.18
N TYR A 163 1.60 22.46 8.55
CA TYR A 163 2.75 23.30 8.88
C TYR A 163 2.47 24.78 8.63
N LYS A 164 1.91 25.14 7.46
CA LYS A 164 1.53 26.51 7.14
C LYS A 164 0.40 27.04 8.05
N GLY A 165 -0.48 26.16 8.48
CA GLY A 165 -1.58 26.50 9.40
C GLY A 165 -1.17 26.53 10.87
N GLY A 166 0.11 26.35 11.22
CA GLY A 166 0.60 26.32 12.60
C GLY A 166 0.08 25.13 13.42
N GLN A 167 -0.42 24.09 12.77
CA GLN A 167 -0.92 22.89 13.44
C GLN A 167 0.24 21.97 13.83
N ALA A 168 0.12 21.32 14.99
CA ALA A 168 1.16 20.41 15.46
C ALA A 168 1.35 19.21 14.50
N ILE A 169 2.61 18.88 14.24
CA ILE A 169 3.02 17.66 13.53
C ILE A 169 3.95 16.92 14.47
N ALA A 170 3.55 15.73 14.91
CA ALA A 170 4.38 14.93 15.77
C ALA A 170 5.49 14.21 14.97
N VAL A 171 6.66 14.01 15.58
CA VAL A 171 7.83 13.42 14.90
C VAL A 171 7.53 12.03 14.35
N HIS A 172 6.75 11.21 15.05
CA HIS A 172 6.39 9.86 14.59
C HIS A 172 5.55 9.89 13.30
N GLU A 173 4.77 10.95 13.08
CA GLU A 173 3.98 11.09 11.84
C GLU A 173 4.88 11.25 10.61
N LEU A 174 6.05 11.88 10.76
CA LEU A 174 7.04 12.00 9.68
C LEU A 174 7.70 10.66 9.33
N LEU A 175 7.67 9.68 10.24
CA LEU A 175 8.19 8.35 9.98
C LEU A 175 7.23 7.48 9.15
N TYR A 176 5.92 7.72 9.24
CA TYR A 176 4.90 6.91 8.57
C TYR A 176 5.13 6.79 7.04
N PRO A 177 5.32 7.87 6.27
CA PRO A 177 5.58 7.77 4.83
C PRO A 177 6.87 7.01 4.49
N LEU A 178 7.88 7.09 5.36
CA LEU A 178 9.13 6.38 5.18
C LEU A 178 8.94 4.88 5.37
N MET A 179 8.14 4.48 6.34
CA MET A 179 7.79 3.09 6.59
C MET A 179 6.95 2.54 5.44
N GLN A 180 5.97 3.30 4.96
CA GLN A 180 5.19 2.94 3.78
C GLN A 180 6.08 2.70 2.55
N GLY A 181 7.06 3.56 2.32
CA GLY A 181 8.05 3.37 1.25
C GLY A 181 8.92 2.13 1.48
N TYR A 182 9.34 1.88 2.72
CA TYR A 182 10.13 0.70 3.05
C TYR A 182 9.36 -0.62 2.88
N ASP A 183 8.04 -0.62 3.09
CA ASP A 183 7.17 -1.75 2.78
C ASP A 183 7.38 -2.23 1.33
N SER A 184 7.45 -1.29 0.38
CA SER A 184 7.71 -1.61 -1.03
C SER A 184 9.09 -2.20 -1.26
N VAL A 185 10.09 -1.76 -0.50
CA VAL A 185 11.45 -2.32 -0.53
C VAL A 185 11.48 -3.73 0.02
N ALA A 186 10.87 -3.95 1.20
CA ALA A 186 10.80 -5.26 1.87
C ALA A 186 10.09 -6.31 1.01
N LEU A 187 9.01 -5.91 0.35
CA LEU A 187 8.23 -6.76 -0.55
C LEU A 187 8.84 -6.88 -1.95
N LYS A 188 9.85 -6.07 -2.29
CA LYS A 188 10.38 -5.92 -3.65
C LYS A 188 9.26 -5.64 -4.64
N ALA A 189 8.37 -4.72 -4.29
CA ALA A 189 7.22 -4.36 -5.11
C ALA A 189 7.66 -3.64 -6.39
N ASP A 190 7.06 -4.02 -7.52
CA ASP A 190 7.24 -3.35 -8.80
C ASP A 190 6.29 -2.17 -8.95
N VAL A 191 5.10 -2.29 -8.36
CA VAL A 191 4.02 -1.31 -8.39
C VAL A 191 3.43 -1.16 -6.99
N GLU A 192 3.21 0.08 -6.58
CA GLU A 192 2.43 0.41 -5.39
C GLU A 192 1.12 1.08 -5.81
N LEU A 193 0.02 0.61 -5.25
CA LEU A 193 -1.29 1.21 -5.41
C LEU A 193 -1.63 1.99 -4.15
N GLY A 194 -2.11 3.23 -4.32
CA GLY A 194 -2.58 4.08 -3.25
C GLY A 194 -3.99 4.61 -3.52
N GLY A 195 -4.74 4.89 -2.47
CA GLY A 195 -5.97 5.67 -2.51
C GLY A 195 -5.69 7.14 -2.19
N THR A 196 -6.53 8.03 -2.69
CA THR A 196 -6.54 9.47 -2.35
C THR A 196 -7.60 9.76 -1.28
#